data_e59fc1e42daf07682e8118a420528736
#
_entry.id   e59fc1e42daf07682e8118a420528736
#
_cell.length_a   1.000
_cell.length_b   1.000
_cell.length_c   1.000
_cell.angle_alpha   90.00
_cell.angle_beta   90.00
_cell.angle_gamma   90.00
#
_symmetry.space_group_name_H-M   'P 1'
#
loop_
_entity.id
_entity.type
_entity.pdbx_description
1 polymer ?
#
loop_
_entity_poly.entity_id
_entity_poly.type
_entity_poly.pdbx_seq_one_letter_code
_entity_poly.pdbx_strand_id
1 'polypeptide(L)'
;MPAAGRAALVPEPAFPRSPLDGRLREAIGSALARAPWLPAAGEHGTSGLLAPDRAEWLDLGGPAEGLPELLAAADPAFERLVASGVVPPAGLDTDRVGAAALAERLTGVEAGPAWWRSLYALLAPAVDTVPGLAAELGALPVPLADGRLVPGPASVLIAETGTPAVPELRIAHPDAVHPLLHRLGAADADRAALLAAPALHAAVERSLDDAEAGLDTAPLARAVLALLDTPSAERDGRFGALALTDDRGRPARADELVLPGAAVRDLLDPDAPVGTVGAGWLDAGTDALVAAGVLDGFVVAAFDPDVLHDADAYDADDHDGEHEPPAVRDLDLVADDAWPEALALLAGGRETRAAMLTGYTAWWLGRHVRIGGRLPSTWRLRSASSVAGLYDPVPELPGVDDAVLAAVGVRDGVTIGAADEAVELLDRLADPDRQVAGDVAGAVHSALTAAYAAGVVELDDLDPPGHVRTVTGAVAGSDRAVVLDAPWVLPALGDEPAVPGGDDPVALAELLDLPLASDRVTGTVRGAGRPVAWTTLPEIVPACLAVGAEPPDGELRVHDELVVDLDDGRAVTVPAWPGTAGEWHASDPLRALVAALALRRRVRMTP
;
A
#
# COMPACT_ATOMS: atom_id res chain seq x y z
N MET A 1 5.32 -9.78 -81.31
CA MET A 1 6.66 -9.36 -80.84
C MET A 1 6.67 -9.29 -79.32
N PRO A 2 7.75 -9.69 -78.64
CA PRO A 2 7.90 -9.55 -77.18
C PRO A 2 7.82 -8.06 -76.76
N ALA A 3 7.40 -7.80 -75.52
CA ALA A 3 7.22 -6.43 -74.98
C ALA A 3 8.48 -5.55 -75.11
N ALA A 4 9.65 -6.09 -74.85
CA ALA A 4 10.95 -5.42 -75.05
C ALA A 4 11.18 -4.97 -76.50
N GLY A 5 10.79 -5.78 -77.48
CA GLY A 5 10.92 -5.41 -78.90
C GLY A 5 9.94 -4.30 -79.36
N ARG A 6 8.78 -4.20 -78.73
CA ARG A 6 7.82 -3.15 -78.94
C ARG A 6 8.23 -1.84 -78.22
N ALA A 7 8.80 -1.91 -77.07
CA ALA A 7 9.38 -0.78 -76.35
C ALA A 7 10.51 -0.11 -77.15
N ALA A 8 11.32 -0.88 -77.86
CA ALA A 8 12.38 -0.39 -78.70
C ALA A 8 11.86 0.33 -79.98
N LEU A 9 10.60 0.14 -80.34
CA LEU A 9 9.95 0.87 -81.43
C LEU A 9 9.39 2.23 -81.04
N VAL A 10 9.31 2.56 -79.79
CA VAL A 10 8.89 3.88 -79.29
C VAL A 10 9.99 4.88 -79.66
N PRO A 11 9.69 5.94 -80.45
CA PRO A 11 10.73 6.83 -80.88
C PRO A 11 11.34 7.65 -79.76
N GLU A 12 12.66 7.65 -79.67
CA GLU A 12 13.37 8.44 -78.65
C GLU A 12 13.25 9.95 -78.95
N PRO A 13 12.82 10.79 -78.01
CA PRO A 13 12.53 12.21 -78.27
C PRO A 13 13.76 13.05 -78.60
N ALA A 14 14.97 12.57 -78.37
CA ALA A 14 16.20 13.36 -78.36
C ALA A 14 16.82 13.67 -79.71
N PHE A 15 16.40 13.01 -80.83
CA PHE A 15 17.09 13.15 -82.14
C PHE A 15 16.14 13.37 -83.32
N PRO A 16 15.52 14.54 -83.47
CA PRO A 16 14.72 14.86 -84.68
C PRO A 16 15.63 15.09 -85.89
N ARG A 17 15.47 14.24 -86.92
CA ARG A 17 16.25 14.38 -88.18
C ARG A 17 15.53 15.09 -89.29
N SER A 18 14.23 15.27 -89.20
CA SER A 18 13.42 16.01 -90.12
C SER A 18 12.07 16.50 -89.53
N PRO A 19 11.37 17.48 -90.10
CA PRO A 19 10.02 17.87 -89.65
C PRO A 19 8.98 16.77 -89.78
N LEU A 20 9.20 15.77 -90.59
CA LEU A 20 8.34 14.55 -90.67
C LEU A 20 8.52 13.59 -89.52
N ASP A 21 9.72 13.55 -88.92
CA ASP A 21 10.01 12.67 -87.81
C ASP A 21 9.11 12.97 -86.64
N GLY A 22 8.76 14.22 -86.41
CA GLY A 22 7.84 14.57 -85.28
C GLY A 22 6.44 14.00 -85.49
N ARG A 23 5.85 14.10 -86.71
CA ARG A 23 4.54 13.51 -87.03
C ARG A 23 4.53 11.98 -87.01
N LEU A 24 5.61 11.37 -87.50
CA LEU A 24 5.73 9.92 -87.47
C LEU A 24 5.88 9.37 -86.05
N ARG A 25 6.63 10.02 -85.21
CA ARG A 25 6.75 9.69 -83.79
C ARG A 25 5.44 9.78 -83.08
N GLU A 26 4.71 10.90 -83.27
CA GLU A 26 3.41 11.11 -82.70
C GLU A 26 2.42 10.02 -83.14
N ALA A 27 2.39 9.67 -84.41
CA ALA A 27 1.55 8.58 -84.93
C ALA A 27 1.91 7.20 -84.35
N ILE A 28 3.21 6.85 -84.33
CA ILE A 28 3.70 5.58 -83.77
C ILE A 28 3.45 5.58 -82.26
N GLY A 29 3.78 6.66 -81.54
CA GLY A 29 3.57 6.78 -80.11
C GLY A 29 2.11 6.63 -79.77
N SER A 30 1.19 7.32 -80.50
CA SER A 30 -0.26 7.18 -80.29
C SER A 30 -0.79 5.79 -80.59
N ALA A 31 -0.26 5.12 -81.58
CA ALA A 31 -0.66 3.74 -81.90
C ALA A 31 -0.17 2.72 -80.88
N LEU A 32 1.08 2.85 -80.41
CA LEU A 32 1.67 1.98 -79.38
C LEU A 32 1.07 2.28 -78.03
N ALA A 33 0.70 3.51 -77.72
CA ALA A 33 0.09 3.83 -76.43
C ALA A 33 -1.26 3.15 -76.20
N ARG A 34 -2.03 2.90 -77.24
CA ARG A 34 -3.37 2.29 -77.20
C ARG A 34 -3.40 0.78 -77.47
N ALA A 35 -2.38 0.24 -78.07
CA ALA A 35 -2.32 -1.21 -78.33
C ALA A 35 -1.93 -2.00 -77.08
N PRO A 36 -2.65 -3.08 -76.72
CA PRO A 36 -2.29 -3.93 -75.59
C PRO A 36 -1.05 -4.78 -75.96
N TRP A 37 0.09 -4.49 -75.30
CA TRP A 37 1.36 -5.22 -75.54
C TRP A 37 2.24 -5.31 -74.29
N LEU A 38 1.92 -4.60 -73.22
CA LEU A 38 2.59 -4.69 -71.96
C LEU A 38 2.07 -5.89 -71.19
N PRO A 39 2.90 -6.80 -70.65
CA PRO A 39 2.41 -7.87 -69.80
C PRO A 39 1.82 -7.31 -68.53
N ALA A 40 0.60 -7.70 -68.22
CA ALA A 40 -0.05 -7.41 -66.93
C ALA A 40 0.58 -8.22 -65.79
N ALA A 41 0.57 -7.66 -64.58
CA ALA A 41 1.05 -8.37 -63.38
C ALA A 41 0.13 -9.52 -62.97
N GLY A 42 -1.20 -9.43 -63.26
CA GLY A 42 -2.17 -10.47 -63.00
C GLY A 42 -2.72 -11.12 -64.28
N GLU A 43 -3.33 -12.28 -64.18
CA GLU A 43 -4.04 -12.97 -65.27
C GLU A 43 -5.43 -12.35 -65.53
N HIS A 44 -5.50 -11.02 -65.64
CA HIS A 44 -6.78 -10.33 -65.78
C HIS A 44 -7.05 -10.03 -67.27
N GLY A 45 -8.06 -10.68 -67.81
CA GLY A 45 -8.51 -10.53 -69.18
C GLY A 45 -8.03 -11.60 -70.13
N THR A 46 -8.60 -11.64 -71.35
CA THR A 46 -8.39 -12.69 -72.37
C THR A 46 -7.02 -12.73 -73.02
N SER A 47 -6.12 -11.81 -72.67
CA SER A 47 -4.77 -11.76 -73.27
C SER A 47 -3.61 -11.50 -72.30
N GLY A 48 -3.89 -11.15 -71.00
CA GLY A 48 -2.84 -10.78 -70.02
C GLY A 48 -1.95 -9.61 -70.45
N LEU A 49 -2.43 -8.75 -71.38
CA LEU A 49 -1.71 -7.60 -71.91
C LEU A 49 -2.45 -6.31 -71.66
N LEU A 50 -1.70 -5.26 -71.26
CA LEU A 50 -2.20 -3.87 -71.04
C LEU A 50 -1.76 -2.94 -72.17
N ALA A 51 -2.61 -1.97 -72.46
CA ALA A 51 -2.22 -0.82 -73.27
C ALA A 51 -1.45 0.18 -72.41
N PRO A 52 -0.33 0.79 -72.89
CA PRO A 52 0.46 1.76 -72.10
C PRO A 52 -0.32 2.94 -71.51
N ASP A 53 -1.35 3.42 -72.16
CA ASP A 53 -2.21 4.50 -71.70
C ASP A 53 -3.15 4.11 -70.55
N ARG A 54 -3.21 2.82 -70.25
CA ARG A 54 -3.96 2.24 -69.12
C ARG A 54 -3.09 1.53 -68.10
N ALA A 55 -1.82 1.43 -68.41
CA ALA A 55 -0.86 0.71 -67.59
C ALA A 55 -0.30 1.59 -66.50
N GLU A 56 -0.11 1.01 -65.33
CA GLU A 56 0.50 1.65 -64.17
C GLU A 56 1.82 0.95 -63.82
N TRP A 57 2.86 1.73 -63.57
CA TRP A 57 4.15 1.23 -63.09
C TRP A 57 4.29 1.50 -61.61
N LEU A 58 4.65 0.48 -60.88
CA LEU A 58 5.07 0.66 -59.52
C LEU A 58 6.47 1.29 -59.47
N ASP A 59 6.55 2.52 -58.94
CA ASP A 59 7.77 3.31 -58.85
C ASP A 59 8.14 3.59 -57.39
N LEU A 60 8.91 2.68 -56.80
CA LEU A 60 9.42 2.81 -55.45
C LEU A 60 10.88 3.31 -55.42
N GLY A 61 11.46 3.64 -56.58
CA GLY A 61 12.85 4.05 -56.72
C GLY A 61 13.86 2.92 -56.46
N GLY A 62 13.40 1.71 -56.17
CA GLY A 62 14.21 0.55 -55.80
C GLY A 62 13.63 -0.78 -56.29
N PRO A 63 14.23 -1.93 -55.88
CA PRO A 63 13.78 -3.23 -56.32
C PRO A 63 12.36 -3.54 -55.85
N ALA A 64 11.50 -4.01 -56.76
CA ALA A 64 10.12 -4.37 -56.51
C ALA A 64 9.68 -5.64 -57.23
N GLU A 65 10.64 -6.62 -57.39
CA GLU A 65 10.35 -7.88 -58.08
C GLU A 65 9.28 -8.69 -57.33
N GLY A 66 8.29 -9.21 -58.08
CA GLY A 66 7.20 -10.01 -57.51
C GLY A 66 6.11 -9.20 -56.82
N LEU A 67 6.32 -7.91 -56.54
CA LEU A 67 5.34 -7.06 -55.84
C LEU A 67 4.12 -6.77 -56.67
N PRO A 68 4.23 -6.34 -57.98
CA PRO A 68 3.06 -6.13 -58.84
C PRO A 68 2.19 -7.39 -58.95
N GLU A 69 2.79 -8.57 -59.08
CA GLU A 69 2.10 -9.87 -59.17
C GLU A 69 1.32 -10.21 -57.89
N LEU A 70 1.95 -10.01 -56.71
CA LEU A 70 1.28 -10.20 -55.44
C LEU A 70 0.06 -9.28 -55.26
N LEU A 71 0.20 -8.02 -55.63
CA LEU A 71 -0.86 -6.99 -55.53
C LEU A 71 -2.00 -7.30 -56.51
N ALA A 72 -1.70 -7.56 -57.77
CA ALA A 72 -2.72 -7.81 -58.79
C ALA A 72 -3.49 -9.13 -58.54
N ALA A 73 -2.88 -10.11 -57.89
CA ALA A 73 -3.57 -11.33 -57.47
C ALA A 73 -4.51 -11.15 -56.27
N ALA A 74 -4.30 -10.11 -55.45
CA ALA A 74 -5.07 -9.87 -54.26
C ALA A 74 -6.32 -9.01 -54.47
N ASP A 75 -6.20 -7.96 -55.31
CA ASP A 75 -7.27 -6.97 -55.47
C ASP A 75 -7.34 -6.42 -56.89
N PRO A 76 -8.55 -6.29 -57.51
CA PRO A 76 -8.76 -5.68 -58.80
C PRO A 76 -8.26 -4.22 -58.94
N ALA A 77 -8.11 -3.50 -57.84
CA ALA A 77 -7.52 -2.15 -57.82
C ALA A 77 -6.10 -2.11 -58.39
N PHE A 78 -5.40 -3.25 -58.46
CA PHE A 78 -4.04 -3.38 -58.98
C PHE A 78 -3.94 -4.10 -60.33
N GLU A 79 -5.07 -4.38 -61.02
CA GLU A 79 -5.10 -5.07 -62.30
C GLU A 79 -4.36 -4.31 -63.42
N ARG A 80 -4.19 -2.98 -63.28
CA ARG A 80 -3.47 -2.11 -64.20
C ARG A 80 -1.94 -2.10 -64.02
N LEU A 81 -1.44 -2.79 -63.02
CA LEU A 81 0.01 -2.91 -62.80
C LEU A 81 0.68 -3.77 -63.89
N VAL A 82 1.80 -3.25 -64.39
CA VAL A 82 2.68 -3.98 -65.30
C VAL A 82 3.51 -4.97 -64.53
N ALA A 83 3.74 -6.15 -65.14
CA ALA A 83 4.54 -7.23 -64.57
C ALA A 83 5.95 -6.77 -64.19
N SER A 84 6.52 -7.40 -63.17
CA SER A 84 7.89 -7.15 -62.71
C SER A 84 8.91 -7.26 -63.85
N GLY A 85 9.95 -6.45 -63.77
CA GLY A 85 11.07 -6.45 -64.74
C GLY A 85 10.79 -5.79 -66.08
N VAL A 86 9.61 -5.26 -66.32
CA VAL A 86 9.30 -4.50 -67.52
C VAL A 86 9.69 -3.03 -67.30
N VAL A 87 10.57 -2.53 -68.15
CA VAL A 87 11.02 -1.12 -68.10
C VAL A 87 10.03 -0.24 -68.80
N PRO A 88 9.63 0.91 -68.23
CA PRO A 88 8.77 1.90 -68.88
C PRO A 88 9.37 2.39 -70.20
N PRO A 89 8.61 2.39 -71.31
CA PRO A 89 9.16 2.80 -72.59
C PRO A 89 9.40 4.32 -72.58
N ALA A 90 10.63 4.70 -72.87
CA ALA A 90 10.97 6.16 -73.03
C ALA A 90 10.12 6.80 -74.09
N GLY A 91 9.46 7.94 -73.76
CA GLY A 91 8.64 8.70 -74.67
C GLY A 91 7.14 8.36 -74.73
N LEU A 92 6.67 7.45 -73.92
CA LEU A 92 5.25 7.28 -73.59
C LEU A 92 4.97 7.84 -72.18
N ASP A 93 3.89 8.61 -72.10
CA ASP A 93 3.38 9.04 -70.82
C ASP A 93 2.68 7.85 -70.16
N THR A 94 3.14 7.49 -68.94
CA THR A 94 2.67 6.31 -68.24
C THR A 94 2.42 6.67 -66.76
N ASP A 95 1.31 6.20 -66.24
CA ASP A 95 0.97 6.42 -64.84
C ASP A 95 1.96 5.70 -63.91
N ARG A 96 2.38 6.40 -62.89
CA ARG A 96 3.29 5.84 -61.85
C ARG A 96 2.62 5.82 -60.50
N VAL A 97 2.72 4.69 -59.85
CA VAL A 97 2.23 4.48 -58.48
C VAL A 97 3.42 4.54 -57.53
N GLY A 98 3.60 5.65 -56.85
CA GLY A 98 4.61 5.82 -55.81
C GLY A 98 4.20 5.18 -54.49
N ALA A 99 5.11 5.19 -53.51
CA ALA A 99 4.94 4.53 -52.24
C ALA A 99 3.72 5.04 -51.43
N ALA A 100 3.49 6.33 -51.37
CA ALA A 100 2.35 6.90 -50.64
C ALA A 100 1.00 6.49 -51.28
N ALA A 101 0.91 6.52 -52.62
CA ALA A 101 -0.28 6.09 -53.36
C ALA A 101 -0.52 4.57 -53.22
N LEU A 102 0.56 3.79 -53.15
CA LEU A 102 0.49 2.36 -52.85
C LEU A 102 -0.08 2.12 -51.43
N ALA A 103 0.45 2.80 -50.43
CA ALA A 103 -0.01 2.65 -49.03
C ALA A 103 -1.49 3.03 -48.90
N GLU A 104 -1.95 4.10 -49.60
CA GLU A 104 -3.35 4.50 -49.61
C GLU A 104 -4.26 3.43 -50.22
N ARG A 105 -3.88 2.88 -51.39
CA ARG A 105 -4.67 1.83 -52.08
C ARG A 105 -4.75 0.54 -51.26
N LEU A 106 -3.68 0.22 -50.49
CA LEU A 106 -3.63 -0.95 -49.64
C LEU A 106 -4.63 -0.92 -48.47
N THR A 107 -5.16 0.25 -48.10
CA THR A 107 -6.18 0.38 -47.03
C THR A 107 -7.48 -0.34 -47.35
N GLY A 108 -7.77 -0.59 -48.61
CA GLY A 108 -8.98 -1.29 -49.09
C GLY A 108 -8.78 -2.77 -49.34
N VAL A 109 -7.58 -3.32 -49.17
CA VAL A 109 -7.28 -4.73 -49.49
C VAL A 109 -7.72 -5.65 -48.37
N GLU A 110 -8.62 -6.58 -48.67
CA GLU A 110 -9.04 -7.65 -47.79
C GLU A 110 -8.15 -8.90 -48.00
N ALA A 111 -7.10 -9.04 -47.19
CA ALA A 111 -6.17 -10.16 -47.28
C ALA A 111 -5.80 -10.71 -45.88
N GLY A 112 -5.49 -12.00 -45.84
CA GLY A 112 -5.08 -12.64 -44.58
C GLY A 112 -3.70 -12.16 -44.08
N PRO A 113 -3.40 -12.35 -42.78
CA PRO A 113 -2.16 -11.84 -42.17
C PRO A 113 -0.88 -12.35 -42.86
N ALA A 114 -0.84 -13.59 -43.31
CA ALA A 114 0.29 -14.16 -44.02
C ALA A 114 0.57 -13.45 -45.36
N TRP A 115 -0.47 -12.98 -46.04
CA TRP A 115 -0.32 -12.20 -47.27
C TRP A 115 0.39 -10.86 -46.97
N TRP A 116 -0.02 -10.17 -45.91
CA TRP A 116 0.59 -8.94 -45.45
C TRP A 116 2.06 -9.13 -45.13
N ARG A 117 2.43 -10.24 -44.46
CA ARG A 117 3.84 -10.59 -44.22
C ARG A 117 4.62 -10.73 -45.54
N SER A 118 4.02 -11.37 -46.56
CA SER A 118 4.65 -11.54 -47.87
C SER A 118 4.82 -10.18 -48.59
N LEU A 119 3.82 -9.29 -48.49
CA LEU A 119 3.91 -7.91 -48.96
C LEU A 119 5.10 -7.18 -48.32
N TYR A 120 5.23 -7.24 -47.00
CA TYR A 120 6.33 -6.60 -46.27
C TYR A 120 7.69 -7.16 -46.69
N ALA A 121 7.78 -8.45 -46.92
CA ALA A 121 9.02 -9.08 -47.40
C ALA A 121 9.43 -8.58 -48.75
N LEU A 122 8.48 -8.32 -49.68
CA LEU A 122 8.76 -7.78 -51.00
C LEU A 122 9.09 -6.28 -50.98
N LEU A 123 8.55 -5.50 -50.02
CA LEU A 123 8.85 -4.07 -49.87
C LEU A 123 10.20 -3.84 -49.14
N ALA A 124 10.63 -4.72 -48.29
CA ALA A 124 11.82 -4.55 -47.47
C ALA A 124 13.10 -4.21 -48.23
N PRO A 125 13.45 -4.86 -49.38
CA PRO A 125 14.65 -4.53 -50.15
C PRO A 125 14.64 -3.10 -50.73
N ALA A 126 13.45 -2.59 -51.09
CA ALA A 126 13.33 -1.23 -51.60
C ALA A 126 13.56 -0.21 -50.46
N VAL A 127 13.00 -0.47 -49.27
CA VAL A 127 13.22 0.38 -48.10
C VAL A 127 14.69 0.39 -47.64
N ASP A 128 15.41 -0.71 -47.85
CA ASP A 128 16.84 -0.78 -47.52
C ASP A 128 17.74 0.02 -48.49
N THR A 129 17.29 0.21 -49.72
CA THR A 129 18.12 0.78 -50.78
C THR A 129 17.73 2.25 -51.11
N VAL A 130 16.50 2.66 -50.85
CA VAL A 130 15.98 3.99 -51.22
C VAL A 130 15.85 4.89 -50.01
N PRO A 131 16.69 5.94 -49.87
CA PRO A 131 16.58 6.90 -48.78
C PRO A 131 15.22 7.62 -48.78
N GLY A 132 14.56 7.68 -47.60
CA GLY A 132 13.27 8.35 -47.42
C GLY A 132 12.04 7.50 -47.72
N LEU A 133 12.17 6.34 -48.39
CA LEU A 133 11.04 5.47 -48.74
C LEU A 133 10.26 4.99 -47.48
N ALA A 134 10.95 4.77 -46.36
CA ALA A 134 10.32 4.44 -45.09
C ALA A 134 9.30 5.50 -44.62
N ALA A 135 9.61 6.78 -44.80
CA ALA A 135 8.70 7.88 -44.47
C ALA A 135 7.48 7.91 -45.40
N GLU A 136 7.66 7.63 -46.71
CA GLU A 136 6.56 7.58 -47.67
C GLU A 136 5.62 6.38 -47.41
N LEU A 137 6.15 5.27 -46.89
CA LEU A 137 5.39 4.08 -46.46
C LEU A 137 4.86 4.21 -45.02
N GLY A 138 4.99 5.37 -44.37
CA GLY A 138 4.56 5.58 -42.97
C GLY A 138 3.08 5.31 -42.70
N ALA A 139 2.23 5.33 -43.75
CA ALA A 139 0.81 4.98 -43.69
C ALA A 139 0.49 3.53 -44.08
N LEU A 140 1.50 2.68 -44.28
CA LEU A 140 1.32 1.27 -44.66
C LEU A 140 0.38 0.56 -43.69
N PRO A 141 -0.69 -0.11 -44.18
CA PRO A 141 -1.62 -0.80 -43.30
C PRO A 141 -0.97 -1.99 -42.60
N VAL A 142 -1.40 -2.24 -41.33
CA VAL A 142 -0.98 -3.38 -40.51
C VAL A 142 -2.21 -4.11 -39.98
N PRO A 143 -2.35 -5.41 -40.23
CA PRO A 143 -3.42 -6.20 -39.63
C PRO A 143 -3.09 -6.45 -38.14
N LEU A 144 -4.09 -6.20 -37.29
CA LEU A 144 -4.01 -6.40 -35.85
C LEU A 144 -4.47 -7.80 -35.45
N ALA A 145 -4.09 -8.19 -34.23
CA ALA A 145 -4.49 -9.47 -33.62
C ALA A 145 -6.02 -9.60 -33.40
N ASP A 146 -6.74 -8.49 -33.32
CA ASP A 146 -8.21 -8.42 -33.22
C ASP A 146 -8.95 -8.47 -34.57
N GLY A 147 -8.19 -8.60 -35.66
CA GLY A 147 -8.72 -8.65 -37.04
C GLY A 147 -8.93 -7.29 -37.71
N ARG A 148 -8.70 -6.18 -37.04
CA ARG A 148 -8.75 -4.84 -37.65
C ARG A 148 -7.51 -4.59 -38.50
N LEU A 149 -7.67 -3.77 -39.55
CA LEU A 149 -6.57 -3.25 -40.33
C LEU A 149 -6.39 -1.77 -39.97
N VAL A 150 -5.19 -1.35 -39.58
CA VAL A 150 -4.90 0.03 -39.18
C VAL A 150 -3.77 0.61 -40.01
N PRO A 151 -3.83 1.89 -40.42
CA PRO A 151 -2.76 2.56 -41.10
C PRO A 151 -1.65 2.97 -40.14
N GLY A 152 -0.41 2.87 -40.55
CA GLY A 152 0.74 3.42 -39.88
C GLY A 152 1.38 2.47 -38.84
N PRO A 153 2.49 1.78 -39.23
CA PRO A 153 3.21 0.89 -38.35
C PRO A 153 3.71 1.55 -37.06
N ALA A 154 4.04 2.85 -37.09
CA ALA A 154 4.53 3.59 -35.89
C ALA A 154 3.54 3.64 -34.73
N SER A 155 2.27 3.33 -34.97
CA SER A 155 1.24 3.26 -33.92
C SER A 155 0.95 1.83 -33.45
N VAL A 156 1.72 0.85 -33.90
CA VAL A 156 1.46 -0.58 -33.69
C VAL A 156 2.53 -1.18 -32.79
N LEU A 157 2.09 -2.06 -31.90
CA LEU A 157 2.96 -2.84 -31.00
C LEU A 157 3.18 -4.24 -31.57
N ILE A 158 4.40 -4.73 -31.46
CA ILE A 158 4.76 -6.10 -31.79
C ILE A 158 4.96 -6.85 -30.48
N ALA A 159 3.99 -7.69 -30.14
CA ALA A 159 4.02 -8.47 -28.90
C ALA A 159 4.62 -9.87 -29.12
N GLU A 160 5.05 -10.51 -28.03
CA GLU A 160 5.54 -11.88 -28.06
C GLU A 160 4.45 -12.86 -28.51
N THR A 161 4.89 -13.99 -29.11
CA THR A 161 3.95 -15.02 -29.56
C THR A 161 3.17 -15.60 -28.40
N GLY A 162 1.84 -15.61 -28.52
CA GLY A 162 0.95 -16.10 -27.45
C GLY A 162 0.35 -15.00 -26.59
N THR A 163 0.76 -13.74 -26.80
CA THR A 163 0.11 -12.60 -26.13
C THR A 163 -1.35 -12.48 -26.57
N PRO A 164 -2.31 -12.31 -25.62
CA PRO A 164 -3.71 -12.13 -25.98
C PRO A 164 -3.93 -10.84 -26.75
N ALA A 165 -4.92 -10.85 -27.67
CA ALA A 165 -5.38 -9.62 -28.28
C ALA A 165 -6.06 -8.74 -27.23
N VAL A 166 -5.54 -7.52 -27.06
CA VAL A 166 -6.13 -6.52 -26.17
C VAL A 166 -6.91 -5.53 -27.04
N PRO A 167 -8.24 -5.42 -26.89
CA PRO A 167 -9.09 -4.65 -27.83
C PRO A 167 -8.66 -3.20 -28.03
N GLU A 168 -8.14 -2.54 -26.99
CA GLU A 168 -7.75 -1.13 -27.01
C GLU A 168 -6.29 -0.90 -27.47
N LEU A 169 -5.51 -1.96 -27.59
CA LEU A 169 -4.13 -1.88 -28.04
C LEU A 169 -4.02 -2.29 -29.52
N ARG A 170 -3.14 -1.61 -30.25
CA ARG A 170 -2.86 -1.92 -31.66
C ARG A 170 -1.73 -2.95 -31.74
N ILE A 171 -2.05 -4.19 -31.42
CA ILE A 171 -1.07 -5.30 -31.47
C ILE A 171 -1.11 -5.92 -32.86
N ALA A 172 0.06 -5.99 -33.55
CA ALA A 172 0.17 -6.63 -34.84
C ALA A 172 -0.23 -8.12 -34.77
N HIS A 173 -0.93 -8.62 -35.81
CA HIS A 173 -1.20 -10.05 -35.91
C HIS A 173 0.12 -10.82 -36.01
N PRO A 174 0.33 -11.90 -35.23
CA PRO A 174 1.62 -12.61 -35.15
C PRO A 174 2.06 -13.14 -36.52
N ASP A 175 1.14 -13.64 -37.36
CA ASP A 175 1.43 -14.12 -38.71
C ASP A 175 1.80 -13.01 -39.71
N ALA A 176 1.54 -11.76 -39.39
CA ALA A 176 1.88 -10.59 -40.22
C ALA A 176 3.20 -9.93 -39.81
N VAL A 177 3.75 -10.27 -38.64
CA VAL A 177 4.99 -9.65 -38.14
C VAL A 177 6.15 -9.89 -39.09
N HIS A 178 6.81 -8.78 -39.48
CA HIS A 178 8.00 -8.77 -40.33
C HIS A 178 8.97 -7.67 -39.87
N PRO A 179 10.30 -7.83 -40.01
CA PRO A 179 11.29 -6.82 -39.60
C PRO A 179 11.10 -5.42 -40.25
N LEU A 180 10.42 -5.34 -41.41
CA LEU A 180 10.08 -4.08 -42.03
C LEU A 180 9.24 -3.19 -41.08
N LEU A 181 8.32 -3.76 -40.31
CA LEU A 181 7.43 -3.00 -39.40
C LEU A 181 8.24 -2.19 -38.39
N HIS A 182 9.31 -2.75 -37.83
CA HIS A 182 10.22 -2.03 -36.93
C HIS A 182 10.89 -0.83 -37.61
N ARG A 183 11.32 -1.01 -38.88
CA ARG A 183 11.93 0.10 -39.65
C ARG A 183 10.92 1.20 -39.97
N LEU A 184 9.65 0.86 -40.06
CA LEU A 184 8.53 1.80 -40.25
C LEU A 184 7.99 2.35 -38.92
N GLY A 185 8.65 2.04 -37.77
CA GLY A 185 8.37 2.65 -36.47
C GLY A 185 7.53 1.82 -35.51
N ALA A 186 7.19 0.56 -35.84
CA ALA A 186 6.53 -0.30 -34.88
C ALA A 186 7.47 -0.62 -33.70
N ALA A 187 6.94 -0.62 -32.48
CA ALA A 187 7.69 -0.85 -31.26
C ALA A 187 7.45 -2.28 -30.75
N ASP A 188 8.51 -2.91 -30.21
CA ASP A 188 8.34 -4.13 -29.43
C ASP A 188 7.67 -3.82 -28.11
N ALA A 189 6.75 -4.67 -27.70
CA ALA A 189 6.11 -4.59 -26.40
C ALA A 189 6.12 -5.96 -25.74
N ASP A 190 6.83 -6.06 -24.63
CA ASP A 190 6.70 -7.17 -23.73
C ASP A 190 5.42 -7.05 -22.87
N ARG A 191 5.15 -8.07 -22.09
CA ARG A 191 3.98 -8.10 -21.20
C ARG A 191 3.92 -6.88 -20.26
N ALA A 192 5.06 -6.46 -19.69
CA ALA A 192 5.13 -5.34 -18.78
C ALA A 192 4.79 -4.01 -19.48
N ALA A 193 5.30 -3.81 -20.71
CA ALA A 193 4.97 -2.65 -21.51
C ALA A 193 3.49 -2.60 -21.89
N LEU A 194 2.86 -3.76 -22.16
CA LEU A 194 1.43 -3.82 -22.44
C LEU A 194 0.60 -3.47 -21.19
N LEU A 195 0.97 -4.01 -20.02
CA LEU A 195 0.32 -3.68 -18.75
C LEU A 195 0.52 -2.21 -18.34
N ALA A 196 1.62 -1.58 -18.75
CA ALA A 196 1.89 -0.17 -18.49
C ALA A 196 1.27 0.79 -19.53
N ALA A 197 0.61 0.28 -20.58
CA ALA A 197 0.09 1.10 -21.66
C ALA A 197 -1.06 2.03 -21.19
N PRO A 198 -0.97 3.37 -21.37
CA PRO A 198 -2.02 4.30 -20.91
C PRO A 198 -3.40 4.02 -21.51
N ALA A 199 -3.44 3.52 -22.75
CA ALA A 199 -4.69 3.18 -23.42
C ALA A 199 -5.40 1.99 -22.74
N LEU A 200 -4.62 1.01 -22.21
CA LEU A 200 -5.16 -0.10 -21.45
C LEU A 200 -5.74 0.38 -20.10
N HIS A 201 -5.00 1.21 -19.36
CA HIS A 201 -5.50 1.78 -18.12
C HIS A 201 -6.78 2.59 -18.33
N ALA A 202 -6.81 3.46 -19.36
CA ALA A 202 -8.01 4.22 -19.68
C ALA A 202 -9.20 3.33 -20.06
N ALA A 203 -8.95 2.18 -20.68
CA ALA A 203 -10.00 1.21 -21.00
C ALA A 203 -10.50 0.48 -19.75
N VAL A 204 -9.60 0.12 -18.84
CA VAL A 204 -9.95 -0.49 -17.55
C VAL A 204 -10.80 0.46 -16.71
N GLU A 205 -10.42 1.72 -16.60
CA GLU A 205 -11.19 2.74 -15.86
C GLU A 205 -12.60 2.95 -16.42
N ARG A 206 -12.79 2.85 -17.73
CA ARG A 206 -14.11 2.98 -18.34
C ARG A 206 -14.92 1.70 -18.38
N SER A 207 -14.31 0.55 -18.09
CA SER A 207 -14.92 -0.76 -18.34
C SER A 207 -16.20 -1.00 -17.56
N LEU A 208 -16.33 -0.42 -16.35
CA LEU A 208 -17.58 -0.54 -15.57
C LEU A 208 -18.71 0.26 -16.22
N ASP A 209 -18.47 1.52 -16.60
CA ASP A 209 -19.46 2.36 -17.29
C ASP A 209 -19.91 1.71 -18.61
N ASP A 210 -18.95 1.15 -19.36
CA ASP A 210 -19.23 0.44 -20.61
C ASP A 210 -20.10 -0.82 -20.37
N ALA A 211 -19.80 -1.58 -19.31
CA ALA A 211 -20.59 -2.77 -18.94
C ALA A 211 -22.01 -2.41 -18.47
N GLU A 212 -22.17 -1.33 -17.70
CA GLU A 212 -23.46 -0.79 -17.27
C GLU A 212 -24.28 -0.24 -18.45
N ALA A 213 -23.61 0.30 -19.46
CA ALA A 213 -24.23 0.70 -20.73
C ALA A 213 -24.61 -0.51 -21.62
N GLY A 214 -24.29 -1.74 -21.21
CA GLY A 214 -24.61 -2.96 -21.94
C GLY A 214 -23.61 -3.34 -23.03
N LEU A 215 -22.41 -2.73 -23.05
CA LEU A 215 -21.34 -3.13 -23.94
C LEU A 215 -20.64 -4.40 -23.42
N ASP A 216 -20.13 -5.22 -24.34
CA ASP A 216 -19.38 -6.44 -23.97
C ASP A 216 -17.93 -6.10 -23.58
N THR A 217 -17.68 -6.05 -22.30
CA THR A 217 -16.34 -5.80 -21.72
C THR A 217 -15.55 -7.09 -21.43
N ALA A 218 -16.16 -8.27 -21.60
CA ALA A 218 -15.51 -9.55 -21.31
C ALA A 218 -14.24 -9.81 -22.13
N PRO A 219 -14.10 -9.41 -23.40
CA PRO A 219 -12.84 -9.55 -24.11
C PRO A 219 -11.68 -8.76 -23.50
N LEU A 220 -11.92 -7.53 -23.04
CA LEU A 220 -10.94 -6.72 -22.32
C LEU A 220 -10.54 -7.40 -21.00
N ALA A 221 -11.53 -7.79 -20.20
CA ALA A 221 -11.28 -8.43 -18.90
C ALA A 221 -10.46 -9.74 -19.05
N ARG A 222 -10.81 -10.60 -20.01
CA ARG A 222 -10.03 -11.82 -20.27
C ARG A 222 -8.61 -11.53 -20.74
N ALA A 223 -8.41 -10.50 -21.57
CA ALA A 223 -7.09 -10.11 -22.04
C ALA A 223 -6.22 -9.58 -20.88
N VAL A 224 -6.77 -8.72 -20.00
CA VAL A 224 -6.07 -8.21 -18.83
C VAL A 224 -5.71 -9.35 -17.87
N LEU A 225 -6.67 -10.21 -17.52
CA LEU A 225 -6.42 -11.35 -16.64
C LEU A 225 -5.34 -12.29 -17.21
N ALA A 226 -5.37 -12.57 -18.51
CA ALA A 226 -4.33 -13.37 -19.15
C ALA A 226 -2.94 -12.68 -19.16
N LEU A 227 -2.90 -11.34 -19.18
CA LEU A 227 -1.66 -10.59 -18.99
C LEU A 227 -1.20 -10.59 -17.53
N LEU A 228 -2.09 -10.72 -16.56
CA LEU A 228 -1.79 -10.79 -15.14
C LEU A 228 -1.49 -12.22 -14.65
N ASP A 229 -1.81 -13.25 -15.43
CA ASP A 229 -1.53 -14.64 -15.08
C ASP A 229 -0.02 -14.95 -15.15
N THR A 230 0.69 -14.56 -14.09
CA THR A 230 2.12 -14.87 -13.89
C THR A 230 2.39 -15.18 -12.42
N PRO A 231 3.29 -16.12 -12.12
CA PRO A 231 3.63 -16.52 -10.74
C PRO A 231 4.22 -15.40 -9.87
N SER A 232 4.58 -14.27 -10.46
CA SER A 232 5.16 -13.10 -9.80
C SER A 232 4.32 -11.83 -10.01
N ALA A 233 3.06 -11.96 -10.44
CA ALA A 233 2.19 -10.79 -10.54
C ALA A 233 1.89 -10.28 -9.13
N GLU A 234 2.50 -9.17 -8.76
CA GLU A 234 2.13 -8.41 -7.57
C GLU A 234 0.75 -7.78 -7.81
N ARG A 235 -0.02 -7.62 -6.73
CA ARG A 235 -1.30 -6.90 -6.78
C ARG A 235 -1.01 -5.47 -7.24
N ASP A 236 -1.52 -5.11 -8.41
CA ASP A 236 -1.38 -3.77 -8.99
C ASP A 236 -2.72 -3.05 -8.89
N GLY A 237 -2.83 -2.08 -7.99
CA GLY A 237 -4.07 -1.32 -7.77
C GLY A 237 -4.62 -0.63 -9.03
N ARG A 238 -3.80 -0.50 -10.09
CA ARG A 238 -4.21 0.10 -11.36
C ARG A 238 -5.26 -0.69 -12.13
N PHE A 239 -5.45 -1.98 -11.82
CA PHE A 239 -6.44 -2.83 -12.48
C PHE A 239 -7.69 -3.07 -11.65
N GLY A 240 -7.78 -2.50 -10.44
CA GLY A 240 -8.95 -2.62 -9.56
C GLY A 240 -10.26 -2.17 -10.18
N ALA A 241 -10.21 -1.17 -11.08
CA ALA A 241 -11.37 -0.68 -11.83
C ALA A 241 -11.87 -1.63 -12.93
N LEU A 242 -11.19 -2.75 -13.20
CA LEU A 242 -11.58 -3.70 -14.24
C LEU A 242 -13.00 -4.26 -13.98
N ALA A 243 -13.90 -4.09 -14.93
CA ALA A 243 -15.24 -4.63 -14.82
C ALA A 243 -15.24 -6.14 -14.97
N LEU A 244 -15.68 -6.82 -13.92
CA LEU A 244 -16.00 -8.23 -13.88
C LEU A 244 -17.49 -8.40 -13.59
N THR A 245 -18.00 -9.63 -13.54
CA THR A 245 -19.36 -9.90 -13.07
C THR A 245 -19.34 -10.62 -11.73
N ASP A 246 -20.25 -10.23 -10.83
CA ASP A 246 -20.47 -10.92 -9.56
C ASP A 246 -21.18 -12.29 -9.77
N ASP A 247 -21.41 -13.01 -8.68
CA ASP A 247 -22.10 -14.30 -8.65
C ASP A 247 -23.59 -14.21 -9.09
N ARG A 248 -24.15 -12.99 -9.17
CA ARG A 248 -25.49 -12.69 -9.65
C ARG A 248 -25.51 -12.20 -11.09
N GLY A 249 -24.34 -12.10 -11.73
CA GLY A 249 -24.17 -11.63 -13.11
C GLY A 249 -24.23 -10.12 -13.28
N ARG A 250 -24.11 -9.33 -12.21
CA ARG A 250 -24.06 -7.85 -12.27
C ARG A 250 -22.61 -7.40 -12.48
N PRO A 251 -22.36 -6.35 -13.28
CA PRO A 251 -21.03 -5.78 -13.40
C PRO A 251 -20.61 -5.14 -12.07
N ALA A 252 -19.35 -5.32 -11.71
CA ALA A 252 -18.72 -4.70 -10.56
C ALA A 252 -17.21 -4.54 -10.84
N ARG A 253 -16.56 -3.65 -10.12
CA ARG A 253 -15.10 -3.48 -10.19
C ARG A 253 -14.40 -4.70 -9.58
N ALA A 254 -13.24 -5.04 -10.08
CA ALA A 254 -12.45 -6.15 -9.53
C ALA A 254 -12.10 -5.96 -8.04
N ASP A 255 -11.80 -4.71 -7.62
CA ASP A 255 -11.48 -4.35 -6.24
C ASP A 255 -12.70 -4.26 -5.30
N GLU A 256 -13.91 -4.40 -5.83
CA GLU A 256 -15.18 -4.54 -5.08
C GLU A 256 -15.69 -5.99 -5.05
N LEU A 257 -14.88 -6.94 -5.51
CA LEU A 257 -15.22 -8.35 -5.54
C LEU A 257 -14.30 -9.16 -4.62
N VAL A 258 -14.85 -10.20 -4.01
CA VAL A 258 -14.10 -11.15 -3.16
C VAL A 258 -14.14 -12.55 -3.78
N LEU A 259 -13.07 -13.32 -3.61
CA LEU A 259 -13.02 -14.73 -4.04
C LEU A 259 -14.00 -15.59 -3.23
N PRO A 260 -14.68 -16.57 -3.83
CA PRO A 260 -15.69 -17.38 -3.15
C PRO A 260 -15.22 -18.14 -1.91
N GLY A 261 -13.93 -18.40 -1.78
CA GLY A 261 -13.34 -19.11 -0.64
C GLY A 261 -12.44 -18.25 0.25
N ALA A 262 -12.41 -16.93 0.05
CA ALA A 262 -11.60 -16.04 0.85
C ALA A 262 -12.14 -15.92 2.28
N ALA A 263 -11.25 -16.06 3.28
CA ALA A 263 -11.63 -15.98 4.68
C ALA A 263 -12.24 -14.61 5.06
N VAL A 264 -11.83 -13.53 4.42
CA VAL A 264 -12.35 -12.18 4.66
C VAL A 264 -13.83 -12.07 4.32
N ARG A 265 -14.35 -12.86 3.37
CA ARG A 265 -15.75 -12.78 2.92
C ARG A 265 -16.76 -12.97 4.05
N ASP A 266 -16.49 -13.93 4.95
CA ASP A 266 -17.39 -14.26 6.05
C ASP A 266 -17.28 -13.28 7.22
N LEU A 267 -16.32 -12.35 7.14
CA LEU A 267 -16.06 -11.31 8.15
C LEU A 267 -16.69 -9.96 7.78
N LEU A 268 -17.09 -9.78 6.51
CA LEU A 268 -17.69 -8.53 6.05
C LEU A 268 -19.15 -8.43 6.50
N ASP A 269 -19.59 -7.18 6.71
CA ASP A 269 -20.99 -6.89 6.96
C ASP A 269 -21.85 -7.39 5.80
N PRO A 270 -22.99 -8.05 6.03
CA PRO A 270 -23.89 -8.52 4.97
C PRO A 270 -24.37 -7.44 4.01
N ASP A 271 -24.39 -6.19 4.45
CA ASP A 271 -24.78 -5.01 3.65
C ASP A 271 -23.57 -4.30 3.01
N ALA A 272 -22.35 -4.82 3.22
CA ALA A 272 -21.14 -4.27 2.59
C ALA A 272 -21.26 -4.27 1.06
N PRO A 273 -20.79 -3.22 0.37
CA PRO A 273 -20.88 -3.11 -1.09
C PRO A 273 -19.84 -3.99 -1.81
N VAL A 274 -19.58 -5.19 -1.30
CA VAL A 274 -18.60 -6.15 -1.83
C VAL A 274 -19.33 -7.39 -2.35
N GLY A 275 -19.18 -7.66 -3.68
CA GLY A 275 -19.74 -8.83 -4.33
C GLY A 275 -18.81 -10.04 -4.28
N THR A 276 -19.35 -11.25 -4.56
CA THR A 276 -18.51 -12.41 -4.82
C THR A 276 -18.23 -12.51 -6.31
N VAL A 277 -16.98 -12.76 -6.72
CA VAL A 277 -16.63 -12.90 -8.14
C VAL A 277 -17.40 -14.05 -8.78
N GLY A 278 -17.95 -13.82 -10.00
CA GLY A 278 -18.72 -14.81 -10.73
C GLY A 278 -17.91 -16.02 -11.17
N ALA A 279 -18.52 -17.21 -11.13
CA ALA A 279 -17.85 -18.48 -11.44
C ALA A 279 -17.19 -18.51 -12.83
N GLY A 280 -17.72 -17.74 -13.81
CA GLY A 280 -17.15 -17.65 -15.17
C GLY A 280 -15.77 -17.01 -15.26
N TRP A 281 -15.28 -16.39 -14.19
CA TRP A 281 -13.96 -15.77 -14.12
C TRP A 281 -12.92 -16.65 -13.42
N LEU A 282 -13.33 -17.68 -12.67
CA LEU A 282 -12.41 -18.53 -11.89
C LEU A 282 -11.45 -19.33 -12.78
N ASP A 283 -11.82 -19.58 -14.04
CA ASP A 283 -10.96 -20.25 -15.02
C ASP A 283 -9.72 -19.40 -15.41
N ALA A 284 -9.73 -18.09 -15.13
CA ALA A 284 -8.58 -17.22 -15.34
C ALA A 284 -7.45 -17.43 -14.31
N GLY A 285 -7.73 -18.17 -13.24
CA GLY A 285 -6.80 -18.42 -12.14
C GLY A 285 -6.93 -17.41 -11.01
N THR A 286 -6.76 -17.91 -9.79
CA THR A 286 -6.86 -17.10 -8.57
C THR A 286 -5.82 -15.97 -8.54
N ASP A 287 -4.58 -16.29 -8.95
CA ASP A 287 -3.49 -15.32 -8.91
C ASP A 287 -3.74 -14.13 -9.86
N ALA A 288 -4.28 -14.39 -11.05
CA ALA A 288 -4.65 -13.32 -11.99
C ALA A 288 -5.79 -12.44 -11.47
N LEU A 289 -6.80 -13.03 -10.83
CA LEU A 289 -7.90 -12.29 -10.21
C LEU A 289 -7.41 -11.42 -9.05
N VAL A 290 -6.56 -11.96 -8.18
CA VAL A 290 -5.95 -11.22 -7.08
C VAL A 290 -5.05 -10.09 -7.59
N ALA A 291 -4.24 -10.36 -8.63
CA ALA A 291 -3.42 -9.34 -9.27
C ALA A 291 -4.26 -8.22 -9.90
N ALA A 292 -5.46 -8.54 -10.40
CA ALA A 292 -6.41 -7.54 -10.91
C ALA A 292 -7.12 -6.73 -9.80
N GLY A 293 -7.02 -7.14 -8.53
CA GLY A 293 -7.62 -6.44 -7.41
C GLY A 293 -8.69 -7.20 -6.64
N VAL A 294 -9.13 -8.38 -7.12
CA VAL A 294 -10.12 -9.21 -6.40
C VAL A 294 -9.57 -9.59 -5.02
N LEU A 295 -10.40 -9.45 -4.00
CA LEU A 295 -10.01 -9.66 -2.61
C LEU A 295 -9.89 -11.16 -2.29
N ASP A 296 -8.75 -11.57 -1.76
CA ASP A 296 -8.51 -12.89 -1.14
C ASP A 296 -8.31 -12.80 0.37
N GLY A 297 -8.19 -11.56 0.89
CA GLY A 297 -7.96 -11.19 2.26
C GLY A 297 -8.01 -9.68 2.41
N PHE A 298 -7.57 -9.17 3.53
CA PHE A 298 -7.39 -7.72 3.71
C PHE A 298 -6.24 -7.19 2.84
N VAL A 299 -6.44 -6.01 2.27
CA VAL A 299 -5.48 -5.37 1.36
C VAL A 299 -4.76 -4.24 2.08
N VAL A 300 -3.44 -4.24 1.95
CA VAL A 300 -2.58 -3.13 2.39
C VAL A 300 -2.27 -2.25 1.18
N ALA A 301 -2.53 -0.96 1.30
CA ALA A 301 -2.25 0.04 0.26
C ALA A 301 -1.47 1.21 0.84
N ALA A 302 -0.92 2.07 -0.03
CA ALA A 302 -0.36 3.35 0.41
C ALA A 302 -1.44 4.15 1.16
N PHE A 303 -1.04 4.91 2.17
CA PHE A 303 -1.95 5.80 2.88
C PHE A 303 -2.53 6.83 1.91
N ASP A 304 -3.86 6.90 1.85
CA ASP A 304 -4.59 7.85 1.03
C ASP A 304 -5.81 8.35 1.84
N PRO A 305 -5.79 9.61 2.33
CA PRO A 305 -6.85 10.15 3.16
C PRO A 305 -8.20 10.26 2.44
N ASP A 306 -8.20 10.33 1.09
CA ASP A 306 -9.44 10.41 0.31
C ASP A 306 -10.17 9.05 0.20
N VAL A 307 -9.48 7.96 0.52
CA VAL A 307 -9.99 6.58 0.37
C VAL A 307 -10.25 5.91 1.72
N LEU A 308 -9.50 6.28 2.77
CA LEU A 308 -9.55 5.63 4.07
C LEU A 308 -10.63 6.26 4.96
N HIS A 309 -11.42 5.42 5.62
CA HIS A 309 -12.52 5.84 6.48
C HIS A 309 -12.00 6.61 7.72
N ASP A 310 -12.57 7.79 7.99
CA ASP A 310 -12.17 8.70 9.09
C ASP A 310 -10.70 9.17 9.06
N ALA A 311 -10.03 9.12 7.91
CA ALA A 311 -8.64 9.57 7.80
C ALA A 311 -8.45 11.06 8.10
N ASP A 312 -9.48 11.89 7.92
CA ASP A 312 -9.48 13.32 8.30
C ASP A 312 -9.28 13.54 9.80
N ALA A 313 -9.64 12.56 10.64
CA ALA A 313 -9.46 12.61 12.09
C ALA A 313 -8.10 12.08 12.55
N TYR A 314 -7.31 11.53 11.63
CA TYR A 314 -5.97 11.02 11.87
C TYR A 314 -4.93 12.11 11.61
N ASP A 315 -4.13 12.44 12.61
CA ASP A 315 -3.04 13.40 12.48
C ASP A 315 -1.76 12.68 12.04
N ALA A 316 -1.49 12.73 10.75
CA ALA A 316 -0.29 12.10 10.17
C ALA A 316 1.00 12.86 10.55
N ASP A 317 0.91 14.15 10.90
CA ASP A 317 2.08 14.99 11.27
C ASP A 317 2.64 14.66 12.66
N ASP A 318 1.86 13.95 13.49
CA ASP A 318 2.29 13.53 14.84
C ASP A 318 3.19 12.26 14.81
N HIS A 319 3.47 11.74 13.61
CA HIS A 319 4.30 10.55 13.41
C HIS A 319 5.67 10.93 12.84
N ASP A 320 6.75 10.53 13.51
CA ASP A 320 8.18 10.83 13.23
C ASP A 320 8.71 10.29 11.87
N GLY A 321 7.92 10.28 10.79
CA GLY A 321 8.31 9.71 9.51
C GLY A 321 8.08 10.62 8.30
N GLU A 322 9.05 10.67 7.38
CA GLU A 322 8.90 11.37 6.08
C GLU A 322 7.78 10.79 5.19
N HIS A 323 7.27 9.58 5.51
CA HIS A 323 6.19 8.91 4.76
C HIS A 323 5.31 8.12 5.73
N GLU A 324 3.99 8.33 5.62
CA GLU A 324 3.00 7.55 6.36
C GLU A 324 3.09 6.06 5.99
N PRO A 325 3.06 5.15 7.00
CA PRO A 325 3.05 3.71 6.73
C PRO A 325 1.86 3.27 5.89
N PRO A 326 2.00 2.21 5.08
CA PRO A 326 0.87 1.64 4.37
C PRO A 326 -0.26 1.23 5.32
N ALA A 327 -1.50 1.44 4.88
CA ALA A 327 -2.70 1.20 5.65
C ALA A 327 -3.50 0.00 5.13
N VAL A 328 -4.25 -0.67 6.02
CA VAL A 328 -5.25 -1.67 5.62
C VAL A 328 -6.52 -0.95 5.19
N ARG A 329 -7.01 -1.30 3.99
CA ARG A 329 -8.25 -0.76 3.43
C ARG A 329 -9.50 -1.51 3.92
N ASP A 330 -10.64 -0.85 3.80
CA ASP A 330 -11.97 -1.45 3.91
C ASP A 330 -12.23 -2.11 5.29
N LEU A 331 -11.58 -1.61 6.35
CA LEU A 331 -11.78 -2.09 7.73
C LEU A 331 -13.18 -1.77 8.25
N ASP A 332 -13.78 -0.69 7.79
CA ASP A 332 -15.15 -0.26 8.10
C ASP A 332 -16.22 -1.20 7.56
N LEU A 333 -15.86 -2.09 6.62
CA LEU A 333 -16.74 -3.11 6.07
C LEU A 333 -16.82 -4.39 6.91
N VAL A 334 -16.01 -4.51 7.97
CA VAL A 334 -16.02 -5.68 8.86
C VAL A 334 -17.23 -5.62 9.79
N ALA A 335 -17.97 -6.74 9.87
CA ALA A 335 -19.10 -6.87 10.79
C ALA A 335 -18.67 -6.73 12.26
N ASP A 336 -19.48 -6.05 13.08
CA ASP A 336 -19.14 -5.77 14.48
C ASP A 336 -18.81 -7.01 15.31
N ASP A 337 -19.46 -8.13 15.05
CA ASP A 337 -19.26 -9.40 15.77
C ASP A 337 -18.11 -10.25 15.20
N ALA A 338 -17.60 -9.91 14.02
CA ALA A 338 -16.52 -10.64 13.33
C ALA A 338 -15.11 -10.13 13.71
N TRP A 339 -14.99 -9.09 14.54
CA TRP A 339 -13.70 -8.50 14.88
C TRP A 339 -12.67 -9.45 15.50
N PRO A 340 -13.04 -10.43 16.37
CA PRO A 340 -12.06 -11.39 16.89
C PRO A 340 -11.35 -12.18 15.79
N GLU A 341 -12.10 -12.67 14.82
CA GLU A 341 -11.61 -13.42 13.67
C GLU A 341 -10.88 -12.52 12.67
N ALA A 342 -11.38 -11.28 12.45
CA ALA A 342 -10.74 -10.29 11.60
C ALA A 342 -9.35 -9.89 12.13
N LEU A 343 -9.21 -9.64 13.43
CA LEU A 343 -7.93 -9.37 14.07
C LEU A 343 -6.95 -10.55 13.92
N ALA A 344 -7.45 -11.78 14.05
CA ALA A 344 -6.62 -12.97 13.85
C ALA A 344 -6.16 -13.11 12.39
N LEU A 345 -7.03 -12.83 11.41
CA LEU A 345 -6.70 -12.86 9.99
C LEU A 345 -5.67 -11.77 9.65
N LEU A 346 -5.87 -10.55 10.14
CA LEU A 346 -4.95 -9.42 9.97
C LEU A 346 -3.58 -9.72 10.59
N ALA A 347 -3.54 -10.26 11.82
CA ALA A 347 -2.31 -10.63 12.52
C ALA A 347 -1.56 -11.79 11.85
N GLY A 348 -2.26 -12.66 11.13
CA GLY A 348 -1.70 -13.79 10.41
C GLY A 348 -0.97 -13.42 9.12
N GLY A 349 -1.32 -12.31 8.48
CA GLY A 349 -0.66 -11.79 7.26
C GLY A 349 0.57 -10.96 7.62
N ARG A 350 1.64 -11.12 6.83
CA ARG A 350 2.89 -10.37 7.10
C ARG A 350 2.72 -8.85 6.95
N GLU A 351 2.08 -8.43 5.87
CA GLU A 351 1.90 -7.01 5.52
C GLU A 351 0.82 -6.36 6.38
N THR A 352 -0.33 -7.03 6.53
CA THR A 352 -1.43 -6.57 7.38
C THR A 352 -1.00 -6.46 8.84
N ARG A 353 -0.24 -7.45 9.36
CA ARG A 353 0.34 -7.38 10.69
C ARG A 353 1.28 -6.18 10.85
N ALA A 354 2.14 -5.90 9.86
CA ALA A 354 3.04 -4.75 9.93
C ALA A 354 2.24 -3.44 9.99
N ALA A 355 1.18 -3.31 9.20
CA ALA A 355 0.30 -2.14 9.21
C ALA A 355 -0.49 -1.99 10.53
N MET A 356 -0.82 -3.10 11.24
CA MET A 356 -1.48 -3.04 12.54
C MET A 356 -0.61 -2.49 13.67
N LEU A 357 0.71 -2.49 13.52
CA LEU A 357 1.63 -2.12 14.60
C LEU A 357 1.89 -0.62 14.71
N THR A 358 1.63 0.14 13.65
CA THR A 358 1.91 1.59 13.58
C THR A 358 0.96 2.30 12.63
N GLY A 359 0.95 3.61 12.67
CA GLY A 359 0.26 4.46 11.70
C GLY A 359 -1.27 4.40 11.78
N TYR A 360 -1.89 4.80 10.68
CA TYR A 360 -3.34 4.90 10.57
C TYR A 360 -4.10 3.63 10.99
N THR A 361 -3.65 2.45 10.55
CA THR A 361 -4.35 1.18 10.86
C THR A 361 -4.42 0.91 12.36
N ALA A 362 -3.31 1.08 13.09
CA ALA A 362 -3.29 0.91 14.54
C ALA A 362 -4.21 1.92 15.24
N TRP A 363 -4.14 3.19 14.82
CA TRP A 363 -4.98 4.26 15.32
C TRP A 363 -6.47 3.99 15.08
N TRP A 364 -6.83 3.56 13.87
CA TRP A 364 -8.22 3.27 13.50
C TRP A 364 -8.77 2.09 14.31
N LEU A 365 -8.02 0.99 14.37
CA LEU A 365 -8.42 -0.20 15.14
C LEU A 365 -8.65 0.13 16.62
N GLY A 366 -7.81 0.98 17.21
CA GLY A 366 -7.95 1.41 18.60
C GLY A 366 -9.25 2.17 18.90
N ARG A 367 -9.81 2.85 17.91
CA ARG A 367 -11.02 3.69 18.04
C ARG A 367 -12.30 2.98 17.65
N HIS A 368 -12.25 2.12 16.65
CA HIS A 368 -13.45 1.56 16.04
C HIS A 368 -13.71 0.10 16.45
N VAL A 369 -12.66 -0.67 16.71
CA VAL A 369 -12.82 -2.09 17.06
C VAL A 369 -13.46 -2.28 18.44
N ARG A 370 -14.32 -3.29 18.54
CA ARG A 370 -14.93 -3.73 19.79
C ARG A 370 -14.49 -5.14 20.15
N ILE A 371 -13.71 -5.27 21.20
CA ILE A 371 -13.32 -6.56 21.76
C ILE A 371 -14.27 -6.88 22.92
N GLY A 372 -15.10 -7.93 22.76
CA GLY A 372 -16.13 -8.25 23.75
C GLY A 372 -17.12 -7.11 24.00
N GLY A 373 -17.42 -6.30 22.96
CA GLY A 373 -18.35 -5.16 22.99
C GLY A 373 -17.78 -3.87 23.57
N ARG A 374 -16.48 -3.81 23.91
CA ARG A 374 -15.80 -2.65 24.50
C ARG A 374 -14.57 -2.26 23.68
N LEU A 375 -14.16 -0.99 23.75
CA LEU A 375 -12.95 -0.47 23.09
C LEU A 375 -11.67 -1.17 23.64
N PRO A 376 -10.63 -1.33 22.83
CA PRO A 376 -9.35 -1.90 23.23
C PRO A 376 -8.75 -1.21 24.47
N SER A 377 -8.83 0.12 24.57
CA SER A 377 -8.31 0.91 25.69
C SER A 377 -8.95 0.61 27.04
N THR A 378 -10.11 -0.06 27.05
CA THR A 378 -10.80 -0.47 28.30
C THR A 378 -10.33 -1.82 28.84
N TRP A 379 -9.44 -2.50 28.10
CA TRP A 379 -8.85 -3.78 28.46
C TRP A 379 -7.37 -3.63 28.80
N ARG A 380 -6.82 -4.59 29.53
CA ARG A 380 -5.37 -4.77 29.73
C ARG A 380 -4.87 -6.05 29.10
N LEU A 381 -3.61 -6.08 28.75
CA LEU A 381 -2.93 -7.33 28.43
C LEU A 381 -2.95 -8.26 29.63
N ARG A 382 -3.07 -9.55 29.39
CA ARG A 382 -3.03 -10.56 30.48
C ARG A 382 -1.69 -10.55 31.20
N SER A 383 -0.60 -10.23 30.49
CA SER A 383 0.76 -10.08 31.01
C SER A 383 0.98 -8.80 31.81
N ALA A 384 0.15 -7.75 31.63
CA ALA A 384 0.31 -6.44 32.25
C ALA A 384 -0.17 -6.44 33.71
N SER A 385 0.71 -6.82 34.64
CA SER A 385 0.41 -6.83 36.09
C SER A 385 0.35 -5.42 36.68
N SER A 386 1.04 -4.43 36.11
CA SER A 386 1.08 -3.04 36.58
C SER A 386 -0.26 -2.30 36.54
N VAL A 387 -1.22 -2.81 35.77
CA VAL A 387 -2.59 -2.28 35.65
C VAL A 387 -3.66 -3.28 36.10
N ALA A 388 -3.24 -4.32 36.84
CA ALA A 388 -4.16 -5.34 37.35
C ALA A 388 -5.14 -4.74 38.38
N GLY A 389 -6.41 -5.09 38.21
CA GLY A 389 -7.50 -4.52 39.02
C GLY A 389 -8.04 -3.19 38.50
N LEU A 390 -7.23 -2.35 37.81
CA LEU A 390 -7.71 -1.14 37.13
C LEU A 390 -8.52 -1.50 35.89
N TYR A 391 -7.99 -2.42 35.09
CA TYR A 391 -8.61 -2.89 33.85
C TYR A 391 -8.81 -4.40 33.89
N ASP A 392 -9.87 -4.86 33.23
CA ASP A 392 -10.12 -6.30 33.07
C ASP A 392 -9.12 -6.88 32.05
N PRO A 393 -8.70 -8.15 32.19
CA PRO A 393 -7.84 -8.78 31.20
C PRO A 393 -8.61 -8.96 29.89
N VAL A 394 -7.95 -8.64 28.76
CA VAL A 394 -8.52 -8.82 27.42
C VAL A 394 -8.99 -10.27 27.22
N PRO A 395 -10.14 -10.51 26.59
CA PRO A 395 -10.57 -11.87 26.21
C PRO A 395 -9.49 -12.58 25.41
N GLU A 396 -9.48 -13.89 25.43
CA GLU A 396 -8.53 -14.67 24.64
C GLU A 396 -8.89 -14.55 23.16
N LEU A 397 -7.94 -14.07 22.35
CA LEU A 397 -8.07 -13.93 20.91
C LEU A 397 -7.04 -14.84 20.23
N PRO A 398 -7.43 -16.05 19.81
CA PRO A 398 -6.52 -16.98 19.16
C PRO A 398 -5.86 -16.37 17.92
N GLY A 399 -4.54 -16.44 17.82
CA GLY A 399 -3.79 -15.90 16.69
C GLY A 399 -3.39 -14.42 16.82
N VAL A 400 -3.82 -13.71 17.86
CA VAL A 400 -3.45 -12.32 18.13
C VAL A 400 -2.52 -12.28 19.34
N ASP A 401 -1.31 -11.74 19.19
CA ASP A 401 -0.34 -11.63 20.26
C ASP A 401 -0.38 -10.27 20.99
N ASP A 402 0.33 -10.21 22.13
CA ASP A 402 0.38 -9.02 22.98
C ASP A 402 0.90 -7.77 22.27
N ALA A 403 1.80 -7.91 21.28
CA ALA A 403 2.33 -6.75 20.55
C ALA A 403 1.26 -6.09 19.66
N VAL A 404 0.45 -6.90 18.97
CA VAL A 404 -0.69 -6.42 18.19
C VAL A 404 -1.75 -5.81 19.11
N LEU A 405 -2.08 -6.47 20.22
CA LEU A 405 -3.06 -5.96 21.18
C LEU A 405 -2.64 -4.62 21.78
N ALA A 406 -1.36 -4.46 22.11
CA ALA A 406 -0.83 -3.19 22.62
C ALA A 406 -0.89 -2.09 21.55
N ALA A 407 -0.52 -2.41 20.31
CA ALA A 407 -0.53 -1.44 19.20
C ALA A 407 -1.95 -0.92 18.89
N VAL A 408 -2.97 -1.76 19.05
CA VAL A 408 -4.38 -1.34 18.88
C VAL A 408 -4.99 -0.72 20.15
N GLY A 409 -4.18 -0.46 21.18
CA GLY A 409 -4.58 0.31 22.36
C GLY A 409 -4.98 -0.50 23.59
N VAL A 410 -4.80 -1.83 23.62
CA VAL A 410 -4.95 -2.62 24.87
C VAL A 410 -3.84 -2.23 25.84
N ARG A 411 -4.19 -1.86 27.06
CA ARG A 411 -3.26 -1.34 28.05
C ARG A 411 -2.19 -2.38 28.44
N ASP A 412 -0.94 -2.06 28.24
CA ASP A 412 0.23 -2.87 28.65
C ASP A 412 0.90 -2.33 29.93
N GLY A 413 0.56 -1.09 30.33
CA GLY A 413 1.09 -0.40 31.49
C GLY A 413 0.24 0.82 31.86
N VAL A 414 0.75 1.61 32.80
CA VAL A 414 0.19 2.91 33.18
C VAL A 414 0.87 3.97 32.34
N THR A 415 0.10 4.60 31.45
CA THR A 415 0.50 5.77 30.67
C THR A 415 -0.57 6.84 30.81
N ILE A 416 -0.17 8.11 30.88
CA ILE A 416 -1.06 9.27 30.92
C ILE A 416 -0.57 10.22 29.82
N GLY A 417 -1.33 10.26 28.73
CA GLY A 417 -1.07 11.12 27.58
C GLY A 417 -1.97 12.35 27.52
N ALA A 418 -3.03 12.38 28.34
CA ALA A 418 -3.97 13.49 28.41
C ALA A 418 -4.64 13.58 29.80
N ALA A 419 -5.23 14.72 30.12
CA ALA A 419 -5.86 14.96 31.42
C ALA A 419 -7.07 14.06 31.70
N ASP A 420 -7.86 13.73 30.69
CA ASP A 420 -9.02 12.82 30.80
C ASP A 420 -8.60 11.38 31.17
N GLU A 421 -7.44 10.92 30.72
CA GLU A 421 -6.89 9.62 31.13
C GLU A 421 -6.48 9.62 32.61
N ALA A 422 -5.95 10.77 33.11
CA ALA A 422 -5.63 10.92 34.53
C ALA A 422 -6.90 10.84 35.39
N VAL A 423 -7.96 11.54 34.99
CA VAL A 423 -9.27 11.49 35.65
C VAL A 423 -9.83 10.07 35.66
N GLU A 424 -9.81 9.37 34.52
CA GLU A 424 -10.27 7.98 34.43
C GLU A 424 -9.51 7.05 35.38
N LEU A 425 -8.19 7.17 35.45
CA LEU A 425 -7.36 6.36 36.34
C LEU A 425 -7.64 6.62 37.82
N LEU A 426 -7.83 7.89 38.21
CA LEU A 426 -8.21 8.26 39.57
C LEU A 426 -9.59 7.73 39.94
N ASP A 427 -10.57 7.82 39.04
CA ASP A 427 -11.91 7.25 39.25
C ASP A 427 -11.84 5.73 39.43
N ARG A 428 -11.03 5.03 38.64
CA ARG A 428 -10.82 3.58 38.77
C ARG A 428 -10.11 3.21 40.08
N LEU A 429 -9.19 4.03 40.56
CA LEU A 429 -8.59 3.87 41.88
C LEU A 429 -9.57 4.08 43.01
N ALA A 430 -10.48 5.05 42.88
CA ALA A 430 -11.50 5.36 43.87
C ALA A 430 -12.65 4.35 43.93
N ASP A 431 -12.81 3.50 42.91
CA ASP A 431 -13.90 2.53 42.80
C ASP A 431 -13.73 1.38 43.84
N PRO A 432 -14.61 1.25 44.84
CA PRO A 432 -14.51 0.22 45.89
C PRO A 432 -14.79 -1.20 45.36
N ASP A 433 -15.47 -1.35 44.23
CA ASP A 433 -15.78 -2.64 43.62
C ASP A 433 -14.57 -3.24 42.91
N ARG A 434 -13.53 -2.42 42.64
CA ARG A 434 -12.28 -2.88 42.05
C ARG A 434 -11.27 -3.34 43.10
N GLN A 435 -10.58 -4.43 42.79
CA GLN A 435 -9.52 -4.95 43.65
C GLN A 435 -8.15 -4.51 43.12
N VAL A 436 -7.74 -3.30 43.47
CA VAL A 436 -6.45 -2.73 43.07
C VAL A 436 -5.47 -2.83 44.24
N ALA A 437 -4.30 -3.42 43.97
CA ALA A 437 -3.23 -3.51 44.96
C ALA A 437 -2.56 -2.15 45.19
N GLY A 438 -1.96 -1.96 46.37
CA GLY A 438 -1.33 -0.69 46.73
C GLY A 438 -0.11 -0.33 45.87
N ASP A 439 0.60 -1.32 45.36
CA ASP A 439 1.72 -1.13 44.41
C ASP A 439 1.25 -0.65 43.05
N VAL A 440 0.10 -1.15 42.56
CA VAL A 440 -0.54 -0.66 41.34
C VAL A 440 -1.01 0.80 41.52
N ALA A 441 -1.60 1.13 42.68
CA ALA A 441 -1.95 2.50 42.98
C ALA A 441 -0.71 3.41 43.02
N GLY A 442 0.39 2.94 43.58
CA GLY A 442 1.67 3.67 43.58
C GLY A 442 2.21 3.91 42.16
N ALA A 443 2.07 2.94 41.25
CA ALA A 443 2.47 3.10 39.86
C ALA A 443 1.60 4.17 39.11
N VAL A 444 0.29 4.20 39.38
CA VAL A 444 -0.59 5.26 38.83
C VAL A 444 -0.19 6.63 39.37
N HIS A 445 0.07 6.74 40.66
CA HIS A 445 0.49 8.01 41.27
C HIS A 445 1.84 8.49 40.74
N SER A 446 2.80 7.57 40.46
CA SER A 446 4.07 7.92 39.82
C SER A 446 3.84 8.42 38.38
N ALA A 447 2.99 7.76 37.60
CA ALA A 447 2.65 8.22 36.24
C ALA A 447 1.93 9.58 36.27
N LEU A 448 1.01 9.81 37.22
CA LEU A 448 0.30 11.06 37.37
C LEU A 448 1.25 12.22 37.68
N THR A 449 2.16 12.06 38.64
CA THR A 449 3.14 13.08 38.98
C THR A 449 4.14 13.33 37.86
N ALA A 450 4.51 12.30 37.07
CA ALA A 450 5.32 12.46 35.87
C ALA A 450 4.60 13.24 34.76
N ALA A 451 3.32 12.97 34.53
CA ALA A 451 2.50 13.71 33.56
C ALA A 451 2.31 15.19 33.97
N TYR A 452 2.13 15.45 35.28
CA TYR A 452 2.10 16.81 35.83
C TYR A 452 3.42 17.56 35.62
N ALA A 453 4.55 16.91 35.94
CA ALA A 453 5.87 17.49 35.72
C ALA A 453 6.17 17.76 34.24
N ALA A 454 5.60 16.99 33.33
CA ALA A 454 5.71 17.17 31.88
C ALA A 454 4.73 18.22 31.31
N GLY A 455 3.78 18.75 32.11
CA GLY A 455 2.76 19.69 31.66
C GLY A 455 1.66 19.05 30.81
N VAL A 456 1.51 17.73 30.85
CA VAL A 456 0.41 16.97 30.19
C VAL A 456 -0.87 17.07 30.99
N VAL A 457 -0.75 17.21 32.32
CA VAL A 457 -1.84 17.39 33.27
C VAL A 457 -1.55 18.65 34.08
N GLU A 458 -2.52 19.54 34.20
CA GLU A 458 -2.45 20.71 35.06
C GLU A 458 -3.32 20.51 36.30
N LEU A 459 -3.06 21.29 37.36
CA LEU A 459 -3.81 21.19 38.60
C LEU A 459 -5.31 21.48 38.41
N ASP A 460 -5.62 22.42 37.52
CA ASP A 460 -6.99 22.83 37.21
C ASP A 460 -7.77 21.79 36.37
N ASP A 461 -7.06 20.78 35.81
CA ASP A 461 -7.68 19.68 35.07
C ASP A 461 -8.29 18.61 35.98
N LEU A 462 -7.89 18.58 37.27
CA LEU A 462 -8.25 17.52 38.19
C LEU A 462 -9.14 18.06 39.31
N ASP A 463 -10.30 17.42 39.51
CA ASP A 463 -11.06 17.59 40.75
C ASP A 463 -10.52 16.65 41.82
N PRO A 464 -10.21 17.12 43.05
CA PRO A 464 -9.73 16.25 44.12
C PRO A 464 -10.70 15.08 44.37
N PRO A 465 -10.21 13.81 44.34
CA PRO A 465 -11.11 12.67 44.45
C PRO A 465 -11.70 12.54 45.85
N GLY A 466 -12.99 12.25 45.95
CA GLY A 466 -13.66 12.03 47.26
C GLY A 466 -13.22 10.76 47.98
N HIS A 467 -12.62 9.83 47.23
CA HIS A 467 -12.10 8.55 47.75
C HIS A 467 -10.73 8.24 47.11
N VAL A 468 -9.87 7.59 47.84
CA VAL A 468 -8.51 7.27 47.42
C VAL A 468 -8.14 5.83 47.78
N ARG A 469 -7.21 5.23 47.01
CA ARG A 469 -6.70 3.87 47.26
C ARG A 469 -5.50 3.93 48.20
N THR A 470 -5.56 3.15 49.24
CA THR A 470 -4.52 3.10 50.25
C THR A 470 -3.40 2.09 49.92
N VAL A 471 -2.29 2.14 50.64
CA VAL A 471 -1.17 1.18 50.51
C VAL A 471 -1.59 -0.27 50.76
N THR A 472 -2.71 -0.50 51.43
CA THR A 472 -3.27 -1.85 51.65
C THR A 472 -4.20 -2.30 50.53
N GLY A 473 -4.47 -1.46 49.57
CA GLY A 473 -5.43 -1.71 48.50
C GLY A 473 -6.89 -1.43 48.86
N ALA A 474 -7.18 -0.96 50.08
CA ALA A 474 -8.53 -0.56 50.51
C ALA A 474 -8.84 0.86 49.99
N VAL A 475 -10.13 1.15 49.78
CA VAL A 475 -10.61 2.51 49.46
C VAL A 475 -10.97 3.23 50.77
N ALA A 476 -10.56 4.49 50.88
CA ALA A 476 -10.86 5.35 52.01
C ALA A 476 -11.33 6.73 51.56
N GLY A 477 -12.05 7.44 52.38
CA GLY A 477 -12.40 8.84 52.15
C GLY A 477 -11.15 9.73 52.20
N SER A 478 -11.04 10.65 51.25
CA SER A 478 -9.93 11.61 51.15
C SER A 478 -9.81 12.53 52.36
N ASP A 479 -10.92 12.82 53.02
CA ASP A 479 -10.98 13.68 54.20
C ASP A 479 -10.14 13.22 55.38
N ARG A 480 -9.77 11.95 55.42
CA ARG A 480 -8.94 11.34 56.47
C ARG A 480 -7.62 10.74 55.97
N ALA A 481 -7.40 10.77 54.67
CA ALA A 481 -6.24 10.13 54.04
C ALA A 481 -5.02 11.07 54.06
N VAL A 482 -3.86 10.47 54.05
CA VAL A 482 -2.56 11.16 53.94
C VAL A 482 -1.71 10.51 52.85
N VAL A 483 -0.91 11.33 52.14
CA VAL A 483 0.05 10.82 51.16
C VAL A 483 1.29 10.32 51.91
N LEU A 484 1.63 9.04 51.74
CA LEU A 484 2.78 8.41 52.38
C LEU A 484 4.07 8.88 51.69
N ASP A 485 4.60 9.98 52.17
CA ASP A 485 5.87 10.53 51.73
C ASP A 485 7.07 9.97 52.51
N ALA A 486 6.86 9.49 53.72
CA ALA A 486 7.87 8.95 54.65
C ALA A 486 7.49 7.54 55.09
N PRO A 487 7.98 6.47 54.40
CA PRO A 487 7.57 5.08 54.69
C PRO A 487 7.77 4.63 56.12
N TRP A 488 8.68 5.26 56.87
CA TRP A 488 8.96 4.95 58.28
C TRP A 488 7.87 5.44 59.26
N VAL A 489 7.03 6.40 58.83
CA VAL A 489 5.92 6.90 59.67
C VAL A 489 4.69 5.99 59.59
N LEU A 490 4.61 5.08 58.61
CA LEU A 490 3.44 4.22 58.41
C LEU A 490 3.00 3.47 59.70
N PRO A 491 3.91 2.87 60.52
CA PRO A 491 3.49 2.24 61.76
C PRO A 491 2.96 3.21 62.83
N ALA A 492 3.27 4.50 62.69
CA ALA A 492 2.88 5.56 63.62
C ALA A 492 1.59 6.28 63.23
N LEU A 493 1.10 6.09 62.03
CA LEU A 493 -0.18 6.66 61.54
C LEU A 493 -1.40 6.11 62.24
N GLY A 494 -1.32 4.89 62.84
CA GLY A 494 -2.45 4.24 63.47
C GLY A 494 -3.52 3.84 62.44
N ASP A 495 -4.75 4.35 62.62
CA ASP A 495 -5.88 4.04 61.72
C ASP A 495 -6.05 5.06 60.57
N GLU A 496 -5.13 6.03 60.42
CA GLU A 496 -5.19 6.97 59.31
C GLU A 496 -4.85 6.26 57.99
N PRO A 497 -5.70 6.37 56.95
CA PRO A 497 -5.46 5.77 55.65
C PRO A 497 -4.26 6.39 54.96
N ALA A 498 -3.25 5.62 54.60
CA ALA A 498 -2.08 6.07 53.87
C ALA A 498 -2.20 5.75 52.39
N VAL A 499 -2.06 6.74 51.52
CA VAL A 499 -2.04 6.66 50.06
C VAL A 499 -0.61 6.46 49.59
N PRO A 500 -0.31 5.54 48.66
CA PRO A 500 1.04 5.40 48.13
C PRO A 500 1.52 6.69 47.49
N GLY A 501 2.67 7.23 47.94
CA GLY A 501 3.17 8.55 47.49
C GLY A 501 3.78 8.59 46.08
N GLY A 502 3.94 7.45 45.40
CA GLY A 502 4.59 7.39 44.11
C GLY A 502 6.06 7.86 44.13
N ASP A 503 6.55 8.37 43.03
CA ASP A 503 7.93 8.88 42.91
C ASP A 503 8.04 10.33 43.44
N ASP A 504 6.98 11.14 43.31
CA ASP A 504 6.90 12.51 43.87
C ASP A 504 5.65 12.68 44.75
N PRO A 505 5.75 12.33 46.03
CA PRO A 505 4.62 12.45 46.95
C PRO A 505 4.23 13.89 47.30
N VAL A 506 5.12 14.87 47.09
CA VAL A 506 4.80 16.28 47.32
C VAL A 506 3.89 16.80 46.23
N ALA A 507 4.24 16.57 44.97
CA ALA A 507 3.38 16.89 43.83
C ALA A 507 2.04 16.11 43.90
N LEU A 508 2.10 14.84 44.32
CA LEU A 508 0.88 14.04 44.50
C LEU A 508 -0.04 14.62 45.58
N ALA A 509 0.52 15.08 46.70
CA ALA A 509 -0.23 15.70 47.79
C ALA A 509 -0.97 16.97 47.31
N GLU A 510 -0.31 17.76 46.46
CA GLU A 510 -0.91 18.95 45.82
C GLU A 510 -2.05 18.55 44.85
N LEU A 511 -1.79 17.58 43.96
CA LEU A 511 -2.77 17.11 42.94
C LEU A 511 -4.02 16.49 43.57
N LEU A 512 -3.89 15.80 44.69
CA LEU A 512 -5.01 15.13 45.37
C LEU A 512 -5.63 15.96 46.50
N ASP A 513 -5.11 17.14 46.81
CA ASP A 513 -5.45 17.97 47.97
C ASP A 513 -5.40 17.20 49.29
N LEU A 514 -4.30 16.47 49.51
CA LEU A 514 -4.09 15.62 50.68
C LEU A 514 -2.86 16.09 51.47
N PRO A 515 -2.88 16.00 52.83
CA PRO A 515 -1.69 16.29 53.64
C PRO A 515 -0.62 15.17 53.49
N LEU A 516 0.64 15.53 53.66
CA LEU A 516 1.72 14.57 53.77
C LEU A 516 1.68 13.83 55.12
N ALA A 517 2.04 12.54 55.09
CA ALA A 517 2.11 11.72 56.31
C ALA A 517 3.15 12.24 57.31
N SER A 518 4.29 12.77 56.82
CA SER A 518 5.33 13.40 57.64
C SER A 518 4.87 14.67 58.36
N ASP A 519 3.85 15.39 57.85
CA ASP A 519 3.28 16.57 58.50
C ASP A 519 2.32 16.20 59.62
N ARG A 520 1.77 14.99 59.59
CA ARG A 520 0.81 14.49 60.59
C ARG A 520 1.49 13.75 61.75
N VAL A 521 2.63 13.16 61.49
CA VAL A 521 3.31 12.30 62.48
C VAL A 521 4.71 12.79 62.72
N THR A 522 4.88 13.45 63.85
CA THR A 522 6.16 13.91 64.39
C THR A 522 6.41 13.27 65.78
N GLY A 523 7.68 13.09 66.13
CA GLY A 523 8.04 12.47 67.37
C GLY A 523 9.53 12.36 67.64
N THR A 524 9.88 12.00 68.85
CA THR A 524 11.26 11.89 69.31
C THR A 524 11.64 10.48 69.69
N VAL A 525 12.84 10.05 69.33
CA VAL A 525 13.31 8.69 69.65
C VAL A 525 13.63 8.58 71.14
N ARG A 526 13.13 7.54 71.75
CA ARG A 526 13.41 7.20 73.15
C ARG A 526 14.73 6.47 73.25
N GLY A 527 15.74 7.11 73.89
CA GLY A 527 17.06 6.53 74.10
C GLY A 527 18.07 6.80 72.98
N ALA A 528 19.35 6.67 73.28
CA ALA A 528 20.41 7.07 72.36
C ALA A 528 20.78 6.00 71.31
N GLY A 529 20.40 4.74 71.49
CA GLY A 529 20.82 3.62 70.66
C GLY A 529 22.35 3.38 70.69
N ARG A 530 22.79 2.27 70.13
CA ARG A 530 24.21 1.93 69.99
C ARG A 530 24.70 2.39 68.61
N PRO A 531 25.74 3.27 68.54
CA PRO A 531 26.27 3.68 67.26
C PRO A 531 27.01 2.55 66.55
N VAL A 532 26.71 2.33 65.28
CA VAL A 532 27.31 1.29 64.43
C VAL A 532 27.49 1.87 63.03
N ALA A 533 28.70 1.79 62.49
CA ALA A 533 28.90 2.24 61.12
C ALA A 533 28.07 1.39 60.15
N TRP A 534 27.38 2.00 59.20
CA TRP A 534 26.52 1.32 58.23
C TRP A 534 27.21 0.14 57.53
N THR A 535 28.47 0.32 57.14
CA THR A 535 29.27 -0.69 56.43
C THR A 535 29.73 -1.86 57.27
N THR A 536 29.58 -1.78 58.59
CA THR A 536 29.91 -2.91 59.51
C THR A 536 28.75 -3.86 59.74
N LEU A 537 27.54 -3.50 59.32
CA LEU A 537 26.37 -4.35 59.37
C LEU A 537 26.37 -5.30 58.18
N PRO A 538 26.32 -6.64 58.42
CA PRO A 538 26.56 -7.63 57.37
C PRO A 538 25.53 -7.62 56.26
N GLU A 539 24.31 -7.15 56.53
CA GLU A 539 23.19 -7.06 55.58
C GLU A 539 23.24 -5.82 54.66
N ILE A 540 23.91 -4.75 55.08
CA ILE A 540 23.83 -3.44 54.39
C ILE A 540 24.56 -3.42 53.02
N VAL A 541 25.84 -3.87 53.02
CA VAL A 541 26.62 -3.85 51.78
C VAL A 541 26.02 -4.74 50.68
N PRO A 542 25.61 -6.01 50.99
CA PRO A 542 24.91 -6.82 50.00
C PRO A 542 23.60 -6.23 49.51
N ALA A 543 22.81 -5.60 50.38
CA ALA A 543 21.56 -4.92 49.98
C ALA A 543 21.83 -3.72 49.08
N CYS A 544 22.84 -2.90 49.38
CA CYS A 544 23.24 -1.79 48.52
C CYS A 544 23.71 -2.26 47.14
N LEU A 545 24.53 -3.31 47.06
CA LEU A 545 24.97 -3.91 45.82
C LEU A 545 23.81 -4.43 44.98
N ALA A 546 22.82 -5.04 45.59
CA ALA A 546 21.63 -5.58 44.89
C ALA A 546 20.79 -4.47 44.23
N VAL A 547 20.78 -3.26 44.77
CA VAL A 547 20.00 -2.13 44.27
C VAL A 547 20.89 -1.06 43.54
N GLY A 548 22.17 -1.34 43.35
CA GLY A 548 23.11 -0.42 42.69
C GLY A 548 23.33 0.89 43.46
N ALA A 549 23.23 0.89 44.79
CA ALA A 549 23.37 2.06 45.62
C ALA A 549 24.64 1.99 46.50
N GLU A 550 25.11 3.14 46.94
CA GLU A 550 26.18 3.21 47.96
C GLU A 550 25.59 3.23 49.36
N PRO A 551 26.24 2.54 50.35
CA PRO A 551 25.84 2.63 51.74
C PRO A 551 25.74 4.09 52.22
N PRO A 552 24.82 4.41 53.15
CA PRO A 552 24.81 5.71 53.79
C PRO A 552 26.10 5.99 54.57
N ASP A 553 26.53 7.26 54.54
CA ASP A 553 27.65 7.69 55.34
C ASP A 553 27.30 7.78 56.83
N GLY A 554 28.32 7.65 57.69
CA GLY A 554 28.15 7.83 59.12
C GLY A 554 27.71 6.58 59.85
N GLU A 555 26.96 6.75 60.93
CA GLU A 555 26.55 5.70 61.86
C GLU A 555 25.02 5.55 61.92
N LEU A 556 24.56 4.30 62.00
CA LEU A 556 23.21 3.94 62.39
C LEU A 556 23.15 3.77 63.92
N ARG A 557 22.11 4.33 64.57
CA ARG A 557 21.80 4.10 65.97
C ARG A 557 20.97 2.85 66.12
N VAL A 558 21.58 1.74 66.48
CA VAL A 558 20.89 0.43 66.61
C VAL A 558 20.24 0.32 67.97
N HIS A 559 18.97 -0.08 68.00
CA HIS A 559 18.19 -0.37 69.19
C HIS A 559 17.75 -1.83 69.17
N ASP A 560 17.60 -2.44 70.36
CA ASP A 560 16.93 -3.74 70.46
C ASP A 560 15.43 -3.63 70.16
N GLU A 561 14.82 -2.54 70.66
CA GLU A 561 13.47 -2.11 70.35
C GLU A 561 13.50 -0.57 70.17
N LEU A 562 13.04 -0.09 69.04
CA LEU A 562 12.99 1.35 68.76
C LEU A 562 11.60 1.89 69.10
N VAL A 563 11.53 2.69 70.17
CA VAL A 563 10.29 3.37 70.57
C VAL A 563 10.42 4.86 70.27
N VAL A 564 9.38 5.41 69.65
CA VAL A 564 9.23 6.85 69.34
C VAL A 564 8.09 7.40 70.18
N ASP A 565 8.35 8.46 70.93
CA ASP A 565 7.33 9.24 71.60
C ASP A 565 6.79 10.28 70.61
N LEU A 566 5.54 10.12 70.22
CA LEU A 566 4.86 11.02 69.26
C LEU A 566 4.39 12.28 69.95
N ASP A 567 4.28 13.39 69.22
CA ASP A 567 3.84 14.69 69.74
C ASP A 567 2.37 14.69 70.19
N ASP A 568 1.59 13.73 69.70
CA ASP A 568 0.19 13.46 70.16
C ASP A 568 0.10 12.70 71.50
N GLY A 569 1.24 12.36 72.10
CA GLY A 569 1.34 11.67 73.36
C GLY A 569 1.33 10.13 73.28
N ARG A 570 1.21 9.53 72.10
CA ARG A 570 1.38 8.07 71.91
C ARG A 570 2.85 7.68 71.89
N ALA A 571 3.15 6.49 72.32
CA ALA A 571 4.47 5.87 72.13
C ALA A 571 4.31 4.67 71.22
N VAL A 572 5.10 4.59 70.17
CA VAL A 572 4.96 3.60 69.10
C VAL A 572 6.30 2.91 68.83
N THR A 573 6.28 1.58 68.74
CA THR A 573 7.44 0.82 68.29
C THR A 573 7.51 0.83 66.77
N VAL A 574 8.67 1.28 66.22
CA VAL A 574 8.89 1.40 64.81
C VAL A 574 10.19 0.71 64.38
N PRO A 575 10.31 0.23 63.14
CA PRO A 575 11.55 -0.43 62.67
C PRO A 575 12.71 0.53 62.42
N ALA A 576 12.41 1.78 62.01
CA ALA A 576 13.38 2.83 61.77
C ALA A 576 12.76 4.22 61.95
N TRP A 577 13.58 5.22 62.32
CA TRP A 577 13.16 6.61 62.50
C TRP A 577 14.35 7.57 62.32
N PRO A 578 14.18 8.71 61.64
CA PRO A 578 15.24 9.73 61.55
C PRO A 578 15.35 10.47 62.89
N GLY A 579 16.59 10.67 63.34
CA GLY A 579 16.88 11.54 64.49
C GLY A 579 16.90 13.02 64.08
N THR A 580 16.87 13.90 65.08
CA THR A 580 16.79 15.35 64.92
C THR A 580 18.06 15.97 64.30
N ALA A 581 19.21 15.29 64.38
CA ALA A 581 20.48 15.72 63.79
C ALA A 581 20.77 15.04 62.44
N GLY A 582 19.77 14.32 61.86
CA GLY A 582 19.91 13.64 60.57
C GLY A 582 20.50 12.24 60.63
N GLU A 583 20.78 11.72 61.83
CA GLU A 583 21.15 10.32 62.07
C GLU A 583 19.92 9.42 61.95
N TRP A 584 20.15 8.16 61.61
CA TRP A 584 19.09 7.14 61.60
C TRP A 584 19.14 6.28 62.87
N HIS A 585 17.97 5.99 63.43
CA HIS A 585 17.74 5.03 64.49
C HIS A 585 16.98 3.83 63.91
N ALA A 586 17.35 2.60 64.29
CA ALA A 586 16.67 1.40 63.83
C ALA A 586 16.74 0.24 64.83
N SER A 587 15.64 -0.50 64.92
CA SER A 587 15.63 -1.89 65.39
C SER A 587 15.77 -2.88 64.19
N ASP A 588 15.50 -2.43 62.98
CA ASP A 588 15.71 -3.15 61.73
C ASP A 588 16.59 -2.30 60.76
N PRO A 589 17.90 -2.65 60.63
CA PRO A 589 18.83 -1.89 59.80
C PRO A 589 18.46 -1.84 58.31
N LEU A 590 17.83 -2.88 57.76
CA LEU A 590 17.41 -2.88 56.35
C LEU A 590 16.27 -1.91 56.12
N ARG A 591 15.34 -1.77 57.04
CA ARG A 591 14.26 -0.77 56.97
C ARG A 591 14.82 0.65 57.02
N ALA A 592 15.81 0.89 57.89
CA ALA A 592 16.49 2.18 57.92
C ALA A 592 17.26 2.47 56.61
N LEU A 593 17.92 1.44 56.06
CA LEU A 593 18.59 1.61 54.75
C LEU A 593 17.61 2.01 53.67
N VAL A 594 16.49 1.31 53.52
CA VAL A 594 15.46 1.66 52.52
C VAL A 594 14.98 3.09 52.72
N ALA A 595 14.71 3.49 53.96
CA ALA A 595 14.26 4.85 54.27
C ALA A 595 15.33 5.91 53.95
N ALA A 596 16.60 5.65 54.29
CA ALA A 596 17.70 6.55 54.00
C ALA A 596 17.96 6.69 52.50
N LEU A 597 17.87 5.62 51.73
CA LEU A 597 18.02 5.65 50.28
C LEU A 597 16.85 6.38 49.59
N ALA A 598 15.62 6.18 50.08
CA ALA A 598 14.46 6.92 49.58
C ALA A 598 14.60 8.44 49.79
N LEU A 599 15.04 8.86 50.97
CA LEU A 599 15.27 10.27 51.28
C LEU A 599 16.37 10.88 50.40
N ARG A 600 17.46 10.14 50.12
CA ARG A 600 18.55 10.61 49.24
C ARG A 600 18.11 10.82 47.78
N ARG A 601 17.23 9.97 47.26
CA ARG A 601 16.67 10.11 45.93
C ARG A 601 15.90 11.43 45.79
N ARG A 602 15.08 11.76 46.79
CA ARG A 602 14.30 13.02 46.81
C ARG A 602 15.18 14.27 46.81
N VAL A 603 16.23 14.30 47.65
CA VAL A 603 17.15 15.45 47.72
C VAL A 603 17.91 15.66 46.39
N ARG A 604 18.07 14.63 45.57
CA ARG A 604 18.71 14.75 44.25
C ARG A 604 17.75 15.18 43.14
N MET A 605 16.44 15.03 43.34
CA MET A 605 15.41 15.40 42.34
C MET A 605 14.80 16.77 42.58
N THR A 606 15.06 17.39 43.72
CA THR A 606 14.69 18.78 43.97
C THR A 606 15.77 19.67 43.36
N PRO A 607 15.50 20.55 42.35
CA PRO A 607 16.47 21.34 41.60
C PRO A 607 17.25 22.37 42.46
#